data_199d0ea51e98823a22ce1112f01e8b3d
#
_entry.id   199d0ea51e98823a22ce1112f01e8b3d
#
_cell.length_a   1.000
_cell.length_b   1.000
_cell.length_c   1.000
_cell.angle_alpha   90.00
_cell.angle_beta   90.00
_cell.angle_gamma   90.00
#
_symmetry.space_group_name_H-M   'P 1'
#
loop_
_entity.id
_entity.type
_entity.pdbx_description
1 polymer ?
#
loop_
_entity_poly.entity_id
_entity_poly.type
_entity_poly.pdbx_seq_one_letter_code
_entity_poly.pdbx_strand_id
1 'polypeptide(L)'
;QAIASEPAADTNTAYSENLIGYLMGRAHFQFLSSVRKPMTEYGMSDNDFFVLSLLSIQQPLSPAEIAGHMAYTGTDIGSVALQAMIRKGWIEESAGRAESLQLTRQGNEAILHVLAAAKAVETDLISRLGEMEAVTLRNLLKKAIAATDPGLPKLWQAKA
;
A
#
# COMPACT_ATOMS: atom_id res chain seq x y z
N GLN A 1 -28.79 -15.16 -45.41
CA GLN A 1 -28.45 -15.46 -43.99
C GLN A 1 -28.18 -14.13 -43.31
N ALA A 2 -29.15 -13.67 -42.47
CA ALA A 2 -28.99 -12.50 -41.65
C ALA A 2 -28.09 -12.82 -40.46
N ILE A 3 -26.95 -12.13 -40.36
CA ILE A 3 -26.11 -12.15 -39.18
C ILE A 3 -26.87 -11.36 -38.12
N ALA A 4 -27.35 -12.06 -37.09
CA ALA A 4 -27.94 -11.43 -35.92
C ALA A 4 -26.84 -10.56 -35.27
N SER A 5 -26.99 -9.25 -35.32
CA SER A 5 -26.19 -8.33 -34.54
C SER A 5 -26.49 -8.59 -33.05
N GLU A 6 -25.48 -9.04 -32.30
CA GLU A 6 -25.53 -9.05 -30.85
C GLU A 6 -25.94 -7.67 -30.35
N PRO A 7 -26.85 -7.59 -29.35
CA PRO A 7 -27.21 -6.30 -28.76
C PRO A 7 -25.91 -5.71 -28.18
N ALA A 8 -25.62 -4.47 -28.54
CA ALA A 8 -24.53 -3.71 -27.97
C ALA A 8 -24.73 -3.70 -26.44
N ALA A 9 -23.94 -4.51 -25.73
CA ALA A 9 -23.89 -4.47 -24.28
C ALA A 9 -23.68 -3.02 -23.89
N ASP A 10 -24.46 -2.57 -22.91
CA ASP A 10 -24.41 -1.22 -22.39
C ASP A 10 -22.95 -0.95 -21.95
N THR A 11 -22.22 -0.26 -22.82
CA THR A 11 -20.75 -0.12 -22.74
C THR A 11 -20.28 0.48 -21.43
N ASN A 12 -21.16 1.14 -20.69
CA ASN A 12 -20.85 1.81 -19.43
C ASN A 12 -20.85 0.84 -18.24
N THR A 13 -21.75 -0.14 -18.20
CA THR A 13 -21.84 -1.15 -17.12
C THR A 13 -20.76 -2.22 -17.33
N ALA A 14 -20.57 -2.69 -18.55
CA ALA A 14 -19.54 -3.67 -18.90
C ALA A 14 -18.11 -3.14 -18.65
N TYR A 15 -17.90 -1.81 -18.80
CA TYR A 15 -16.60 -1.19 -18.58
C TYR A 15 -16.18 -1.21 -17.10
N SER A 16 -17.10 -0.92 -16.17
CA SER A 16 -16.77 -0.84 -14.74
C SER A 16 -16.67 -2.22 -14.09
N GLU A 17 -17.51 -3.20 -14.46
CA GLU A 17 -17.55 -4.51 -13.82
C GLU A 17 -16.39 -5.43 -14.22
N ASN A 18 -15.82 -5.24 -15.40
CA ASN A 18 -14.78 -6.11 -15.96
C ASN A 18 -13.40 -5.44 -16.05
N LEU A 19 -13.29 -4.15 -15.76
CA LEU A 19 -12.03 -3.45 -15.84
C LEU A 19 -11.15 -3.75 -14.63
N ILE A 20 -10.04 -4.44 -14.85
CA ILE A 20 -9.09 -4.83 -13.79
C ILE A 20 -8.67 -3.62 -12.94
N GLY A 21 -8.34 -2.48 -13.56
CA GLY A 21 -7.95 -1.26 -12.86
C GLY A 21 -9.04 -0.73 -11.92
N TYR A 22 -10.30 -0.79 -12.35
CA TYR A 22 -11.43 -0.41 -11.51
C TYR A 22 -11.59 -1.35 -10.30
N LEU A 23 -11.51 -2.67 -10.54
CA LEU A 23 -11.62 -3.67 -9.47
C LEU A 23 -10.47 -3.55 -8.47
N MET A 24 -9.24 -3.34 -8.94
CA MET A 24 -8.08 -3.08 -8.08
C MET A 24 -8.27 -1.81 -7.25
N GLY A 25 -8.75 -0.73 -7.85
CA GLY A 25 -9.05 0.52 -7.14
C GLY A 25 -10.13 0.33 -6.08
N ARG A 26 -11.22 -0.37 -6.40
CA ARG A 26 -12.28 -0.69 -5.43
C ARG A 26 -11.74 -1.50 -4.25
N ALA A 27 -10.97 -2.54 -4.51
CA ALA A 27 -10.36 -3.38 -3.47
C ALA A 27 -9.40 -2.56 -2.59
N HIS A 28 -8.57 -1.71 -3.19
CA HIS A 28 -7.66 -0.82 -2.47
C HIS A 28 -8.41 0.15 -1.53
N PHE A 29 -9.45 0.82 -2.02
CA PHE A 29 -10.23 1.74 -1.19
C PHE A 29 -11.01 1.03 -0.08
N GLN A 30 -11.50 -0.19 -0.31
CA GLN A 30 -12.12 -0.99 0.73
C GLN A 30 -11.10 -1.36 1.82
N PHE A 31 -9.90 -1.74 1.43
CA PHE A 31 -8.81 -2.00 2.37
C PHE A 31 -8.46 -0.75 3.19
N LEU A 32 -8.21 0.39 2.56
CA LEU A 32 -7.92 1.66 3.25
C LEU A 32 -9.06 2.06 4.20
N SER A 33 -10.31 1.88 3.80
CA SER A 33 -11.47 2.18 4.65
C SER A 33 -11.45 1.39 5.95
N SER A 34 -11.00 0.14 5.92
CA SER A 34 -10.94 -0.73 7.09
C SER A 34 -9.87 -0.34 8.11
N VAL A 35 -8.77 0.29 7.67
CA VAL A 35 -7.71 0.79 8.55
C VAL A 35 -7.89 2.24 8.98
N ARG A 36 -8.87 2.93 8.41
CA ARG A 36 -9.09 4.38 8.66
C ARG A 36 -9.39 4.71 10.11
N LYS A 37 -10.17 3.88 10.79
CA LYS A 37 -10.49 4.10 12.21
C LYS A 37 -9.22 4.11 13.08
N PRO A 38 -8.38 3.06 13.10
CA PRO A 38 -7.14 3.11 13.86
C PRO A 38 -6.18 4.20 13.39
N MET A 39 -6.12 4.55 12.11
CA MET A 39 -5.34 5.69 11.64
C MET A 39 -5.81 7.00 12.27
N THR A 40 -7.13 7.21 12.32
CA THR A 40 -7.73 8.42 12.90
C THR A 40 -7.44 8.53 14.40
N GLU A 41 -7.42 7.43 15.14
CA GLU A 41 -7.10 7.38 16.57
C GLU A 41 -5.70 7.94 16.87
N TYR A 42 -4.77 7.78 15.94
CA TYR A 42 -3.41 8.35 16.03
C TYR A 42 -3.25 9.70 15.31
N GLY A 43 -4.29 10.23 14.65
CA GLY A 43 -4.15 11.41 13.79
C GLY A 43 -3.22 11.16 12.59
N MET A 44 -3.22 9.93 12.08
CA MET A 44 -2.37 9.47 10.98
C MET A 44 -3.06 9.75 9.64
N SER A 45 -2.40 10.47 8.75
CA SER A 45 -2.83 10.67 7.36
C SER A 45 -2.49 9.44 6.50
N ASP A 46 -3.03 9.39 5.28
CA ASP A 46 -2.68 8.32 4.32
C ASP A 46 -1.17 8.33 4.01
N ASN A 47 -0.56 9.49 3.87
CA ASN A 47 0.90 9.62 3.66
C ASN A 47 1.70 9.13 4.86
N ASP A 48 1.27 9.48 6.07
CA ASP A 48 1.89 8.99 7.31
C ASP A 48 1.83 7.45 7.34
N PHE A 49 0.66 6.88 7.06
CA PHE A 49 0.47 5.43 7.01
C PHE A 49 1.42 4.73 6.03
N PHE A 50 1.55 5.26 4.81
CA PHE A 50 2.42 4.65 3.80
C PHE A 50 3.90 4.75 4.17
N VAL A 51 4.37 5.90 4.66
CA VAL A 51 5.77 6.09 5.08
C VAL A 51 6.11 5.23 6.29
N LEU A 52 5.25 5.21 7.31
CA LEU A 52 5.48 4.41 8.51
C LEU A 52 5.41 2.92 8.20
N SER A 53 4.51 2.48 7.30
CA SER A 53 4.45 1.10 6.82
C SER A 53 5.74 0.71 6.09
N LEU A 54 6.26 1.57 5.22
CA LEU A 54 7.53 1.35 4.55
C LEU A 54 8.68 1.19 5.55
N LEU A 55 8.81 2.11 6.49
CA LEU A 55 9.86 2.08 7.51
C LEU A 55 9.71 0.86 8.46
N SER A 56 8.50 0.38 8.71
CA SER A 56 8.29 -0.84 9.50
C SER A 56 8.86 -2.10 8.83
N ILE A 57 8.99 -2.05 7.51
CA ILE A 57 9.51 -3.16 6.69
C ILE A 57 11.01 -2.97 6.44
N GLN A 58 11.43 -1.74 6.15
CA GLN A 58 12.77 -1.41 5.71
C GLN A 58 13.22 -0.09 6.31
N GLN A 59 14.16 -0.14 7.24
CA GLN A 59 14.77 1.04 7.86
C GLN A 59 16.22 0.74 8.26
N PRO A 60 17.09 1.77 8.35
CA PRO A 60 16.82 3.17 8.08
C PRO A 60 16.82 3.50 6.58
N LEU A 61 16.09 4.53 6.16
CA LEU A 61 16.04 5.02 4.78
C LEU A 61 16.31 6.53 4.73
N SER A 62 17.03 6.96 3.69
CA SER A 62 17.18 8.40 3.42
C SER A 62 15.89 9.01 2.88
N PRO A 63 15.68 10.33 2.99
CA PRO A 63 14.52 11.00 2.38
C PRO A 63 14.35 10.68 0.89
N ALA A 64 15.44 10.61 0.14
CA ALA A 64 15.41 10.26 -1.28
C ALA A 64 14.96 8.81 -1.54
N GLU A 65 15.40 7.86 -0.71
CA GLU A 65 14.93 6.47 -0.77
C GLU A 65 13.45 6.37 -0.43
N ILE A 66 12.97 7.08 0.61
CA ILE A 66 11.55 7.13 0.96
C ILE A 66 10.73 7.69 -0.20
N ALA A 67 11.14 8.82 -0.78
CA ALA A 67 10.46 9.42 -1.93
C ALA A 67 10.42 8.46 -3.13
N GLY A 68 11.52 7.77 -3.43
CA GLY A 68 11.59 6.77 -4.49
C GLY A 68 10.62 5.60 -4.27
N HIS A 69 10.54 5.08 -3.05
CA HIS A 69 9.59 4.02 -2.70
C HIS A 69 8.14 4.47 -2.75
N MET A 70 7.86 5.75 -2.48
CA MET A 70 6.50 6.30 -2.45
C MET A 70 6.02 6.83 -3.80
N ALA A 71 6.86 6.87 -4.82
CA ALA A 71 6.54 7.43 -6.14
C ALA A 71 5.28 6.81 -6.77
N TYR A 72 5.00 5.53 -6.51
CA TYR A 72 3.80 4.84 -7.00
C TYR A 72 2.49 5.42 -6.48
N THR A 73 2.50 6.13 -5.35
CA THR A 73 1.29 6.76 -4.78
C THR A 73 0.87 8.01 -5.56
N GLY A 74 1.74 8.54 -6.43
CA GLY A 74 1.56 9.83 -7.10
C GLY A 74 1.66 11.02 -6.14
N THR A 75 2.03 10.80 -4.87
CA THR A 75 2.18 11.85 -3.85
C THR A 75 3.66 12.17 -3.67
N ASP A 76 3.99 13.46 -3.66
CA ASP A 76 5.32 13.91 -3.30
C ASP A 76 5.50 13.87 -1.78
N ILE A 77 6.35 12.96 -1.31
CA ILE A 77 6.77 12.89 0.09
C ILE A 77 8.02 13.73 0.25
N GLY A 78 7.83 15.05 0.27
CA GLY A 78 8.90 16.01 0.46
C GLY A 78 9.32 16.19 1.92
N SER A 79 10.32 17.06 2.12
CA SER A 79 10.89 17.37 3.43
C SER A 79 9.84 17.88 4.43
N VAL A 80 8.83 18.63 3.97
CA VAL A 80 7.76 19.16 4.82
C VAL A 80 6.95 18.04 5.47
N ALA A 81 6.59 17.00 4.71
CA ALA A 81 5.86 15.85 5.23
C ALA A 81 6.71 15.06 6.24
N LEU A 82 7.98 14.80 5.93
CA LEU A 82 8.90 14.09 6.84
C LEU A 82 9.15 14.88 8.12
N GLN A 83 9.35 16.19 8.04
CA GLN A 83 9.48 17.06 9.21
C GLN A 83 8.21 17.06 10.07
N ALA A 84 7.03 16.99 9.47
CA ALA A 84 5.78 16.85 10.22
C ALA A 84 5.74 15.53 11.02
N MET A 85 6.19 14.42 10.43
CA MET A 85 6.28 13.12 11.12
C MET A 85 7.31 13.13 12.24
N ILE A 86 8.45 13.83 12.06
CA ILE A 86 9.45 14.03 13.13
C ILE A 86 8.81 14.82 14.29
N ARG A 87 8.11 15.92 14.00
CA ARG A 87 7.42 16.70 15.04
C ARG A 87 6.34 15.93 15.79
N LYS A 88 5.68 14.98 15.11
CA LYS A 88 4.73 14.05 15.76
C LYS A 88 5.42 12.99 16.61
N GLY A 89 6.74 12.89 16.56
CA GLY A 89 7.53 11.92 17.30
C GLY A 89 7.41 10.48 16.73
N TRP A 90 7.08 10.31 15.46
CA TRP A 90 6.94 9.00 14.84
C TRP A 90 8.19 8.50 14.15
N ILE A 91 9.00 9.42 13.63
CA ILE A 91 10.28 9.12 13.00
C ILE A 91 11.37 10.03 13.57
N GLU A 92 12.60 9.58 13.47
CA GLU A 92 13.80 10.28 13.95
C GLU A 92 14.97 10.00 13.02
N GLU A 93 16.03 10.80 13.14
CA GLU A 93 17.29 10.53 12.46
C GLU A 93 17.93 9.25 13.02
N SER A 94 18.43 8.41 12.14
CA SER A 94 19.09 7.18 12.52
C SER A 94 20.51 7.43 13.06
N ALA A 95 20.81 6.93 14.24
CA ALA A 95 22.17 6.96 14.77
C ALA A 95 23.15 6.05 14.00
N GLY A 96 22.62 5.04 13.30
CA GLY A 96 23.43 4.05 12.57
C GLY A 96 23.77 4.42 11.13
N ARG A 97 23.05 5.37 10.55
CA ARG A 97 23.23 5.82 9.16
C ARG A 97 22.91 7.30 9.04
N ALA A 98 23.94 8.10 8.72
CA ALA A 98 23.78 9.54 8.52
C ALA A 98 22.70 9.85 7.46
N GLU A 99 22.02 10.97 7.63
CA GLU A 99 20.97 11.46 6.72
C GLU A 99 19.84 10.44 6.43
N SER A 100 19.61 9.51 7.35
CA SER A 100 18.58 8.51 7.21
C SER A 100 17.60 8.55 8.38
N LEU A 101 16.36 8.15 8.11
CA LEU A 101 15.26 8.18 9.05
C LEU A 101 14.85 6.76 9.46
N GLN A 102 14.42 6.62 10.66
CA GLN A 102 13.88 5.40 11.24
C GLN A 102 12.66 5.68 12.11
N LEU A 103 11.90 4.64 12.43
CA LEU A 103 10.80 4.74 13.38
C LEU A 103 11.33 4.99 14.77
N THR A 104 10.66 5.91 15.50
CA THR A 104 10.77 5.96 16.96
C THR A 104 10.00 4.77 17.57
N ARG A 105 10.17 4.55 18.87
CA ARG A 105 9.34 3.59 19.59
C ARG A 105 7.84 3.91 19.43
N GLN A 106 7.45 5.17 19.58
CA GLN A 106 6.07 5.62 19.43
C GLN A 106 5.55 5.39 18.01
N GLY A 107 6.35 5.70 16.98
CA GLY A 107 5.99 5.46 15.58
C GLY A 107 5.81 3.98 15.27
N ASN A 108 6.69 3.13 15.82
CA ASN A 108 6.58 1.69 15.67
C ASN A 108 5.31 1.12 16.35
N GLU A 109 5.00 1.55 17.56
CA GLU A 109 3.78 1.14 18.27
C GLU A 109 2.53 1.56 17.49
N ALA A 110 2.48 2.81 16.99
CA ALA A 110 1.36 3.33 16.22
C ALA A 110 1.13 2.55 14.93
N ILE A 111 2.19 2.34 14.12
CA ILE A 111 2.03 1.64 12.84
C ILE A 111 1.70 0.16 13.03
N LEU A 112 2.25 -0.51 14.02
CA LEU A 112 1.92 -1.90 14.32
C LEU A 112 0.45 -2.06 14.72
N HIS A 113 -0.11 -1.10 15.46
CA HIS A 113 -1.55 -1.11 15.79
C HIS A 113 -2.42 -1.00 14.52
N VAL A 114 -2.09 -0.08 13.62
CA VAL A 114 -2.81 0.07 12.35
C VAL A 114 -2.65 -1.15 11.46
N LEU A 115 -1.44 -1.70 11.36
CA LEU A 115 -1.17 -2.91 10.57
C LEU A 115 -1.86 -4.16 11.12
N ALA A 116 -2.14 -4.22 12.42
CA ALA A 116 -2.93 -5.31 13.01
C ALA A 116 -4.37 -5.32 12.45
N ALA A 117 -4.99 -4.13 12.25
CA ALA A 117 -6.29 -4.03 11.61
C ALA A 117 -6.22 -4.44 10.13
N ALA A 118 -5.17 -4.05 9.41
CA ALA A 118 -4.93 -4.47 8.04
C ALA A 118 -4.81 -6.00 7.92
N LYS A 119 -4.08 -6.62 8.84
CA LYS A 119 -3.92 -8.07 8.89
C LYS A 119 -5.25 -8.80 9.16
N ALA A 120 -6.10 -8.24 10.00
CA ALA A 120 -7.44 -8.80 10.25
C ALA A 120 -8.29 -8.82 8.97
N VAL A 121 -8.23 -7.76 8.16
CA VAL A 121 -8.91 -7.69 6.85
C VAL A 121 -8.34 -8.73 5.88
N GLU A 122 -7.04 -8.88 5.83
CA GLU A 122 -6.40 -9.90 4.99
C GLU A 122 -6.83 -11.31 5.41
N THR A 123 -6.89 -11.59 6.70
CA THR A 123 -7.34 -12.88 7.23
C THR A 123 -8.80 -13.17 6.85
N ASP A 124 -9.69 -12.18 6.94
CA ASP A 124 -11.09 -12.32 6.51
C ASP A 124 -11.18 -12.55 4.99
N LEU A 125 -10.41 -11.83 4.19
CA LEU A 125 -10.35 -12.03 2.74
C LEU A 125 -9.90 -13.45 2.38
N ILE A 126 -8.83 -13.95 2.99
CA ILE A 126 -8.32 -15.32 2.76
C ILE A 126 -9.39 -16.35 3.16
N SER A 127 -10.08 -16.13 4.28
CA SER A 127 -11.15 -17.02 4.73
C SER A 127 -12.32 -17.10 3.73
N ARG A 128 -12.62 -16.01 3.04
CA ARG A 128 -13.72 -15.94 2.05
C ARG A 128 -13.32 -16.49 0.69
N LEU A 129 -12.10 -16.24 0.24
CA LEU A 129 -11.57 -16.75 -1.03
C LEU A 129 -11.16 -18.22 -0.94
N GLY A 130 -10.61 -18.64 0.20
CA GLY A 130 -9.85 -19.87 0.34
C GLY A 130 -8.36 -19.68 0.02
N GLU A 131 -7.52 -20.53 0.60
CA GLU A 131 -6.06 -20.36 0.52
C GLU A 131 -5.52 -20.42 -0.92
N MET A 132 -6.04 -21.31 -1.75
CA MET A 132 -5.59 -21.48 -3.15
C MET A 132 -5.88 -20.22 -3.98
N GLU A 133 -7.07 -19.65 -3.85
CA GLU A 133 -7.44 -18.43 -4.56
C GLU A 133 -6.69 -17.21 -4.03
N ALA A 134 -6.45 -17.13 -2.72
CA ALA A 134 -5.65 -16.07 -2.11
C ALA A 134 -4.19 -16.11 -2.60
N VAL A 135 -3.58 -17.29 -2.71
CA VAL A 135 -2.24 -17.47 -3.29
C VAL A 135 -2.22 -17.05 -4.76
N THR A 136 -3.24 -17.45 -5.52
CA THR A 136 -3.36 -17.10 -6.94
C THR A 136 -3.49 -15.57 -7.11
N LEU A 137 -4.37 -14.93 -6.34
CA LEU A 137 -4.54 -13.48 -6.35
C LEU A 137 -3.24 -12.74 -6.01
N ARG A 138 -2.54 -13.17 -4.97
CA ARG A 138 -1.25 -12.60 -4.58
C ARG A 138 -0.21 -12.68 -5.70
N ASN A 139 -0.12 -13.83 -6.36
CA ASN A 139 0.82 -14.04 -7.46
C ASN A 139 0.47 -13.19 -8.68
N LEU A 140 -0.82 -13.06 -9.01
CA LEU A 140 -1.29 -12.21 -10.11
C LEU A 140 -1.02 -10.73 -9.84
N LEU A 141 -1.29 -10.25 -8.63
CA LEU A 141 -0.98 -8.88 -8.23
C LEU A 141 0.53 -8.60 -8.29
N LYS A 142 1.37 -9.50 -7.79
CA LYS A 142 2.83 -9.37 -7.91
C LYS A 142 3.29 -9.32 -9.36
N LYS A 143 2.73 -10.15 -10.23
CA LYS A 143 3.04 -10.16 -11.66
C LYS A 143 2.61 -8.85 -12.34
N ALA A 144 1.42 -8.34 -12.02
CA ALA A 144 0.94 -7.06 -12.55
C ALA A 144 1.82 -5.89 -12.12
N ILE A 145 2.21 -5.84 -10.83
CA ILE A 145 3.10 -4.82 -10.29
C ILE A 145 4.47 -4.89 -10.96
N ALA A 146 5.06 -6.08 -11.11
CA ALA A 146 6.36 -6.24 -11.75
C ALA A 146 6.37 -5.78 -13.21
N ALA A 147 5.23 -5.86 -13.90
CA ALA A 147 5.09 -5.38 -15.27
C ALA A 147 5.05 -3.84 -15.36
N THR A 148 4.54 -3.16 -14.32
CA THR A 148 4.39 -1.70 -14.28
C THR A 148 5.47 -1.00 -13.47
N ASP A 149 6.06 -1.69 -12.51
CA ASP A 149 7.15 -1.21 -11.65
C ASP A 149 8.25 -2.27 -11.53
N PRO A 150 9.17 -2.38 -12.50
CA PRO A 150 10.21 -3.40 -12.52
C PRO A 150 11.27 -3.22 -11.41
N GLY A 151 11.28 -2.11 -10.70
CA GLY A 151 12.17 -1.87 -9.55
C GLY A 151 11.70 -2.58 -8.27
N LEU A 152 10.40 -2.72 -8.09
CA LEU A 152 9.81 -3.24 -6.87
C LEU A 152 10.15 -4.72 -6.56
N PRO A 153 10.20 -5.65 -7.53
CA PRO A 153 10.58 -7.04 -7.26
C PRO A 153 11.95 -7.21 -6.62
N LYS A 154 12.90 -6.31 -6.87
CA LYS A 154 14.23 -6.33 -6.25
C LYS A 154 14.16 -6.09 -4.74
N LEU A 155 13.20 -5.29 -4.29
CA LEU A 155 12.97 -5.03 -2.86
C LEU A 155 12.40 -6.25 -2.14
N TRP A 156 11.59 -7.05 -2.82
CA TRP A 156 11.05 -8.29 -2.26
C TRP A 156 12.07 -9.42 -2.16
N GLN A 157 13.07 -9.43 -3.06
CA GLN A 157 14.14 -10.43 -3.08
C GLN A 157 15.23 -10.17 -2.03
N ALA A 158 15.43 -8.92 -1.63
CA ALA A 158 16.46 -8.55 -0.65
C ALA A 158 16.16 -9.06 0.78
N LYS A 159 15.03 -9.73 1.01
CA LYS A 159 14.57 -10.25 2.32
C LYS A 159 14.39 -11.77 2.37
N ALA A 160 14.79 -12.47 1.33
CA ALA A 160 14.74 -13.95 1.30
C ALA A 160 15.93 -14.58 1.98
#